data_2ea2c9b45d567e4c7502fd6a7eb63799
#
_entry.id   2ea2c9b45d567e4c7502fd6a7eb63799
#
_cell.length_a   1.000
_cell.length_b   1.000
_cell.length_c   1.000
_cell.angle_alpha   90.00
_cell.angle_beta   90.00
_cell.angle_gamma   90.00
#
_symmetry.space_group_name_H-M   'P 1'
#
loop_
_entity.id
_entity.type
_entity.pdbx_description
1 polymer ?
#
loop_
_entity_poly.entity_id
_entity_poly.type
_entity_poly.pdbx_seq_one_letter_code
_entity_poly.pdbx_strand_id
1 'polypeptide(L)'
;MRDLDSATRRQVLKAAIAIPAALALPSATLAQGAAPFEAWVITFRPRALARGISPATYDRVMKGLKPDMGVFALQRAQPEFTEQIWQYLNRRVSEWRIITGQQSGKKYAALFDKLEADFGVSRAILLGLWGMETAYGDPIVYQKHMRQVFPCLTALAWGEPRRRKYWEAELINALKIVELGWATPAEMRGSWAGAMGHTQWMPEVWLNIGADYDGDGKANPFGKPDDALAGTCRYLIQRGGYRRGEPWGYEVRGKPSGSRSYAAWQKAGIVRADGKPYTQPDVKARGWVPVSGGPAFLIGANFDAVKSYNPSMNYALAICHLGDRIMGGGDFVQSFPGSERTPTLAEVQEIQSRLTKLGFDTGGTDGRVGPDTMRAIRDFQRKVQMEPADGYAGVKLLTRLRAASS
;
A
#
# COMPACT_ATOMS: atom_id res chain seq x y z
N MET A 1 14.66 36.57 -13.67
CA MET A 1 13.84 36.60 -12.44
C MET A 1 14.20 35.33 -11.69
N ARG A 2 14.69 35.51 -10.46
CA ARG A 2 15.62 34.62 -9.76
C ARG A 2 15.01 33.30 -9.32
N ASP A 3 15.81 32.21 -9.53
CA ASP A 3 15.64 30.90 -8.90
C ASP A 3 15.48 31.02 -7.39
N LEU A 4 14.35 30.56 -6.86
CA LEU A 4 14.15 30.31 -5.46
C LEU A 4 13.61 28.88 -5.29
N ASP A 5 14.48 28.09 -4.69
CA ASP A 5 14.20 26.96 -3.81
C ASP A 5 13.97 25.56 -4.36
N SER A 6 15.02 25.00 -4.90
CA SER A 6 15.17 23.53 -4.95
C SER A 6 15.60 22.93 -3.59
N ALA A 7 16.10 23.74 -2.65
CA ALA A 7 16.59 23.29 -1.34
C ALA A 7 15.48 23.03 -0.33
N THR A 8 14.44 23.87 -0.33
CA THR A 8 13.32 23.75 0.64
C THR A 8 12.42 22.54 0.37
N ARG A 9 12.29 22.11 -0.90
CA ARG A 9 11.52 20.92 -1.28
C ARG A 9 12.19 19.60 -0.85
N ARG A 10 13.51 19.54 -0.80
CA ARG A 10 14.26 18.37 -0.32
C ARG A 10 14.23 18.19 1.20
N GLN A 11 14.09 19.27 1.96
CA GLN A 11 14.05 19.20 3.43
C GLN A 11 12.69 18.73 3.96
N VAL A 12 11.59 19.01 3.28
CA VAL A 12 10.25 18.54 3.70
C VAL A 12 10.10 17.03 3.52
N LEU A 13 10.76 16.44 2.51
CA LEU A 13 10.77 14.97 2.32
C LEU A 13 11.69 14.21 3.29
N LYS A 14 12.72 14.86 3.84
CA LYS A 14 13.65 14.22 4.79
C LYS A 14 13.15 14.14 6.23
N ALA A 15 12.10 14.85 6.59
CA ALA A 15 11.53 14.85 7.95
C ALA A 15 10.57 13.67 8.24
N ALA A 16 10.37 12.76 7.29
CA ALA A 16 9.50 11.59 7.45
C ALA A 16 10.25 10.31 7.87
N ILE A 17 11.57 10.37 8.10
CA ILE A 17 12.37 9.18 8.43
C ILE A 17 13.18 9.46 9.68
N ALA A 18 12.74 8.99 10.81
CA ALA A 18 13.46 8.37 11.92
C ALA A 18 12.47 8.12 13.07
N ILE A 19 11.97 6.92 13.18
CA ILE A 19 11.41 6.42 14.43
C ILE A 19 12.45 5.45 14.97
N PRO A 20 13.11 5.78 16.12
CA PRO A 20 13.91 4.81 16.83
C PRO A 20 12.99 3.73 17.44
N ALA A 21 13.51 2.51 17.49
CA ALA A 21 12.82 1.34 18.03
C ALA A 21 12.35 1.55 19.46
N ALA A 22 11.16 1.03 19.72
CA ALA A 22 10.61 0.53 20.97
C ALA A 22 10.92 1.28 22.28
N LEU A 23 9.95 2.10 22.68
CA LEU A 23 9.56 2.20 24.08
C LEU A 23 8.03 2.03 24.08
N ALA A 24 7.52 1.10 24.89
CA ALA A 24 6.10 0.94 25.16
C ALA A 24 5.55 2.30 25.61
N LEU A 25 4.79 2.97 24.75
CA LEU A 25 4.18 4.24 25.08
C LEU A 25 2.76 3.96 25.61
N PRO A 26 2.37 4.66 26.69
CA PRO A 26 1.05 4.52 27.27
C PRO A 26 -0.03 4.89 26.24
N SER A 27 -1.22 4.38 26.45
CA SER A 27 -2.46 4.69 25.70
C SER A 27 -2.46 6.13 25.23
N ALA A 28 -2.65 6.37 23.92
CA ALA A 28 -2.79 7.72 23.41
C ALA A 28 -4.05 8.35 24.03
N THR A 29 -3.87 8.97 25.18
CA THR A 29 -4.74 10.06 25.61
C THR A 29 -4.70 11.08 24.49
N LEU A 30 -5.88 11.55 24.03
CA LEU A 30 -6.01 12.82 23.33
C LEU A 30 -5.01 13.78 23.95
N ALA A 31 -4.23 14.50 23.14
CA ALA A 31 -3.22 15.41 23.67
C ALA A 31 -3.88 16.23 24.79
N GLN A 32 -3.43 16.07 26.02
CA GLN A 32 -3.93 16.82 27.16
C GLN A 32 -3.81 18.30 26.80
N GLY A 33 -4.94 18.99 26.62
CA GLY A 33 -5.00 20.38 26.17
C GLY A 33 -5.54 20.63 24.77
N ALA A 34 -5.97 19.62 24.00
CA ALA A 34 -6.71 19.88 22.75
C ALA A 34 -8.06 20.53 23.07
N ALA A 35 -8.37 21.65 22.38
CA ALA A 35 -9.71 22.25 22.45
C ALA A 35 -10.78 21.19 22.09
N PRO A 36 -12.01 21.29 22.63
CA PRO A 36 -13.12 20.46 22.20
C PRO A 36 -13.24 20.44 20.68
N PHE A 37 -13.64 19.31 20.11
CA PHE A 37 -13.68 19.13 18.65
C PHE A 37 -14.50 20.22 17.96
N GLU A 38 -15.64 20.60 18.52
CA GLU A 38 -16.51 21.64 18.01
C GLU A 38 -15.82 23.00 17.99
N ALA A 39 -15.07 23.33 19.03
CA ALA A 39 -14.27 24.56 19.07
C ALA A 39 -13.13 24.53 18.03
N TRP A 40 -12.54 23.38 17.82
CA TRP A 40 -11.52 23.23 16.76
C TRP A 40 -12.14 23.42 15.37
N VAL A 41 -13.32 22.88 15.08
CA VAL A 41 -14.03 23.10 13.80
C VAL A 41 -14.24 24.57 13.53
N ILE A 42 -14.63 25.35 14.55
CA ILE A 42 -14.81 26.81 14.42
C ILE A 42 -13.47 27.51 14.12
N THR A 43 -12.40 27.16 14.83
CA THR A 43 -11.06 27.75 14.63
C THR A 43 -10.36 27.28 13.36
N PHE A 44 -10.72 26.13 12.81
CA PHE A 44 -10.21 25.63 11.54
C PHE A 44 -10.85 26.30 10.33
N ARG A 45 -12.12 26.77 10.45
CA ARG A 45 -12.88 27.40 9.37
C ARG A 45 -12.13 28.54 8.66
N PRO A 46 -11.60 29.57 9.33
CA PRO A 46 -10.87 30.65 8.64
C PRO A 46 -9.68 30.15 7.82
N ARG A 47 -9.00 29.08 8.28
CA ARG A 47 -7.85 28.48 7.56
C ARG A 47 -8.29 27.78 6.29
N ALA A 48 -9.43 27.10 6.30
CA ALA A 48 -10.00 26.48 5.11
C ALA A 48 -10.48 27.56 4.10
N LEU A 49 -11.18 28.59 4.57
CA LEU A 49 -11.63 29.70 3.72
C LEU A 49 -10.45 30.43 3.07
N ALA A 50 -9.35 30.67 3.80
CA ALA A 50 -8.13 31.27 3.27
C ALA A 50 -7.46 30.44 2.16
N ARG A 51 -7.83 29.16 2.02
CA ARG A 51 -7.38 28.26 0.96
C ARG A 51 -8.38 28.09 -0.18
N GLY A 52 -9.40 28.99 -0.25
CA GLY A 52 -10.38 29.05 -1.32
C GLY A 52 -11.52 28.05 -1.20
N ILE A 53 -11.83 27.59 0.02
CA ILE A 53 -13.05 26.85 0.30
C ILE A 53 -14.16 27.86 0.60
N SER A 54 -15.31 27.75 -0.07
CA SER A 54 -16.46 28.63 0.21
C SER A 54 -17.06 28.35 1.60
N PRO A 55 -17.67 29.36 2.25
CA PRO A 55 -18.42 29.13 3.48
C PRO A 55 -19.47 28.03 3.32
N ALA A 56 -20.18 28.01 2.20
CA ALA A 56 -21.22 27.03 1.93
C ALA A 56 -20.69 25.59 1.88
N THR A 57 -19.57 25.36 1.21
CA THR A 57 -18.94 24.03 1.17
C THR A 57 -18.42 23.62 2.54
N TYR A 58 -17.73 24.52 3.25
CA TYR A 58 -17.25 24.23 4.59
C TYR A 58 -18.39 23.85 5.54
N ASP A 59 -19.42 24.68 5.60
CA ASP A 59 -20.56 24.48 6.52
C ASP A 59 -21.33 23.20 6.15
N ARG A 60 -21.54 22.92 4.86
CA ARG A 60 -22.18 21.68 4.37
C ARG A 60 -21.45 20.42 4.81
N VAL A 61 -20.12 20.44 4.82
CA VAL A 61 -19.29 19.24 5.13
C VAL A 61 -19.03 19.11 6.62
N MET A 62 -18.73 20.23 7.30
CA MET A 62 -18.21 20.21 8.67
C MET A 62 -19.28 20.38 9.75
N LYS A 63 -20.47 20.91 9.40
CA LYS A 63 -21.56 21.10 10.37
C LYS A 63 -22.08 19.76 10.86
N GLY A 64 -21.98 19.53 12.16
CA GLY A 64 -22.46 18.30 12.81
C GLY A 64 -21.61 17.06 12.55
N LEU A 65 -20.47 17.21 11.85
CA LEU A 65 -19.53 16.11 11.62
C LEU A 65 -18.98 15.61 12.96
N LYS A 66 -18.86 14.28 13.08
CA LYS A 66 -18.21 13.63 14.24
C LYS A 66 -16.90 12.98 13.78
N PRO A 67 -15.79 13.15 14.52
CA PRO A 67 -14.53 12.53 14.16
C PRO A 67 -14.57 11.02 14.38
N ASP A 68 -13.97 10.26 13.46
CA ASP A 68 -13.79 8.81 13.62
C ASP A 68 -12.56 8.52 14.48
N MET A 69 -12.77 8.33 15.78
CA MET A 69 -11.68 8.07 16.73
C MET A 69 -11.02 6.70 16.54
N GLY A 70 -11.64 5.79 15.79
CA GLY A 70 -11.07 4.48 15.46
C GLY A 70 -9.80 4.55 14.62
N VAL A 71 -9.54 5.68 13.94
CA VAL A 71 -8.33 5.88 13.13
C VAL A 71 -7.04 5.73 13.94
N PHE A 72 -7.03 6.10 15.21
CA PHE A 72 -5.83 6.02 16.06
C PHE A 72 -5.43 4.58 16.40
N ALA A 73 -6.39 3.67 16.53
CA ALA A 73 -6.11 2.25 16.70
C ALA A 73 -5.52 1.65 15.40
N LEU A 74 -6.08 2.01 14.25
CA LEU A 74 -5.59 1.57 12.95
C LEU A 74 -4.21 2.13 12.61
N GLN A 75 -3.94 3.39 12.97
CA GLN A 75 -2.61 4.01 12.80
C GLN A 75 -1.51 3.26 13.57
N ARG A 76 -1.82 2.67 14.72
CA ARG A 76 -0.86 1.88 15.52
C ARG A 76 -0.65 0.47 14.99
N ALA A 77 -1.62 -0.09 14.29
CA ALA A 77 -1.63 -1.47 13.82
C ALA A 77 -1.15 -1.61 12.37
N GLN A 78 0.03 -1.08 12.04
CA GLN A 78 0.60 -1.17 10.68
C GLN A 78 1.44 -2.46 10.53
N PRO A 79 0.92 -3.49 9.86
CA PRO A 79 1.55 -4.82 9.78
C PRO A 79 2.88 -4.85 9.02
N GLU A 80 3.09 -3.95 8.08
CA GLU A 80 4.32 -3.84 7.28
C GLU A 80 5.58 -3.57 8.10
N PHE A 81 5.44 -3.16 9.36
CA PHE A 81 6.54 -2.90 10.29
C PHE A 81 6.67 -3.95 11.41
N THR A 82 5.74 -4.87 11.51
CA THR A 82 5.67 -5.86 12.60
C THR A 82 5.75 -7.31 12.16
N GLU A 83 5.43 -7.60 10.90
CA GLU A 83 5.48 -8.96 10.34
C GLU A 83 6.88 -9.33 9.85
N GLN A 84 7.22 -10.62 9.91
CA GLN A 84 8.38 -11.15 9.20
C GLN A 84 8.22 -10.92 7.70
N ILE A 85 9.30 -10.53 7.01
CA ILE A 85 9.23 -10.19 5.58
C ILE A 85 8.60 -11.29 4.73
N TRP A 86 8.91 -12.55 5.02
CA TRP A 86 8.38 -13.67 4.25
C TRP A 86 6.88 -13.92 4.51
N GLN A 87 6.39 -13.70 5.75
CA GLN A 87 4.97 -13.76 6.07
C GLN A 87 4.21 -12.65 5.34
N TYR A 88 4.77 -11.44 5.36
CA TYR A 88 4.23 -10.29 4.64
C TYR A 88 4.12 -10.59 3.14
N LEU A 89 5.20 -11.10 2.53
CA LEU A 89 5.25 -11.45 1.11
C LEU A 89 4.24 -12.55 0.77
N ASN A 90 4.23 -13.66 1.50
CA ASN A 90 3.32 -14.78 1.23
C ASN A 90 1.84 -14.34 1.28
N ARG A 91 1.49 -13.46 2.21
CA ARG A 91 0.14 -12.90 2.31
C ARG A 91 -0.19 -11.93 1.18
N ARG A 92 0.79 -11.11 0.77
CA ARG A 92 0.60 -10.06 -0.24
C ARG A 92 0.76 -10.57 -1.67
N VAL A 93 1.56 -11.62 -1.87
CA VAL A 93 1.80 -12.27 -3.18
C VAL A 93 1.13 -13.66 -3.18
N SER A 94 -0.11 -13.71 -2.69
CA SER A 94 -0.89 -14.95 -2.61
C SER A 94 -1.35 -15.40 -4.00
N GLU A 95 -1.56 -16.72 -4.17
CA GLU A 95 -2.05 -17.29 -5.43
C GLU A 95 -3.39 -16.66 -5.86
N TRP A 96 -4.31 -16.42 -4.91
CA TRP A 96 -5.55 -15.69 -5.18
C TRP A 96 -5.28 -14.33 -5.87
N ARG A 97 -4.32 -13.56 -5.33
CA ARG A 97 -4.02 -12.22 -5.85
C ARG A 97 -3.33 -12.28 -7.21
N ILE A 98 -2.49 -13.30 -7.44
CA ILE A 98 -1.85 -13.55 -8.73
C ILE A 98 -2.92 -13.87 -9.80
N ILE A 99 -3.80 -14.83 -9.53
CA ILE A 99 -4.87 -15.24 -10.45
C ILE A 99 -5.79 -14.05 -10.77
N THR A 100 -6.23 -13.32 -9.74
CA THR A 100 -7.09 -12.14 -9.92
C THR A 100 -6.38 -11.04 -10.72
N GLY A 101 -5.08 -10.87 -10.50
CA GLY A 101 -4.26 -9.93 -11.28
C GLY A 101 -4.13 -10.31 -12.75
N GLN A 102 -3.93 -11.60 -13.05
CA GLN A 102 -3.92 -12.11 -14.41
C GLN A 102 -5.26 -11.91 -15.11
N GLN A 103 -6.37 -12.16 -14.41
CA GLN A 103 -7.72 -11.91 -14.93
C GLN A 103 -7.96 -10.42 -15.19
N SER A 104 -7.55 -9.55 -14.26
CA SER A 104 -7.64 -8.10 -14.41
C SER A 104 -6.77 -7.59 -15.56
N GLY A 105 -5.54 -8.10 -15.70
CA GLY A 105 -4.66 -7.78 -16.81
C GLY A 105 -5.26 -8.15 -18.18
N LYS A 106 -5.93 -9.30 -18.26
CA LYS A 106 -6.65 -9.71 -19.48
C LYS A 106 -7.89 -8.85 -19.73
N LYS A 107 -8.69 -8.60 -18.69
CA LYS A 107 -9.93 -7.81 -18.80
C LYS A 107 -9.67 -6.38 -19.28
N TYR A 108 -8.59 -5.77 -18.83
CA TYR A 108 -8.21 -4.39 -19.14
C TYR A 108 -6.97 -4.30 -20.04
N ALA A 109 -6.75 -5.30 -20.91
CA ALA A 109 -5.54 -5.39 -21.74
C ALA A 109 -5.33 -4.12 -22.58
N ALA A 110 -6.36 -3.63 -23.27
CA ALA A 110 -6.26 -2.42 -24.09
C ALA A 110 -5.91 -1.17 -23.27
N LEU A 111 -6.42 -1.06 -22.03
CA LEU A 111 -6.06 0.03 -21.11
C LEU A 111 -4.58 -0.06 -20.74
N PHE A 112 -4.08 -1.25 -20.37
CA PHE A 112 -2.67 -1.43 -20.02
C PHE A 112 -1.74 -1.19 -21.22
N ASP A 113 -2.13 -1.62 -22.43
CA ASP A 113 -1.39 -1.32 -23.67
C ASP A 113 -1.22 0.19 -23.86
N LYS A 114 -2.33 0.94 -23.69
CA LYS A 114 -2.34 2.39 -23.82
C LYS A 114 -1.53 3.08 -22.70
N LEU A 115 -1.65 2.65 -21.45
CA LEU A 115 -0.90 3.20 -20.33
C LEU A 115 0.62 2.98 -20.50
N GLU A 116 1.04 1.79 -20.94
CA GLU A 116 2.46 1.52 -21.21
C GLU A 116 2.99 2.37 -22.38
N ALA A 117 2.19 2.56 -23.44
CA ALA A 117 2.55 3.39 -24.57
C ALA A 117 2.71 4.86 -24.16
N ASP A 118 1.72 5.42 -23.46
CA ASP A 118 1.67 6.84 -23.11
C ASP A 118 2.69 7.19 -22.00
N PHE A 119 2.74 6.39 -20.93
CA PHE A 119 3.52 6.68 -19.73
C PHE A 119 4.83 5.89 -19.63
N GLY A 120 4.93 4.73 -20.27
CA GLY A 120 6.10 3.84 -20.15
C GLY A 120 6.23 3.18 -18.79
N VAL A 121 5.19 3.18 -17.97
CA VAL A 121 5.14 2.45 -16.70
C VAL A 121 4.68 1.03 -16.99
N SER A 122 5.47 0.04 -16.57
CA SER A 122 5.17 -1.38 -16.81
C SER A 122 3.83 -1.79 -16.19
N ARG A 123 3.01 -2.52 -16.97
CA ARG A 123 1.77 -3.12 -16.46
C ARG A 123 1.99 -4.05 -15.28
N ALA A 124 3.16 -4.69 -15.19
CA ALA A 124 3.53 -5.50 -14.03
C ALA A 124 3.48 -4.68 -12.74
N ILE A 125 4.10 -3.50 -12.74
CA ILE A 125 4.11 -2.58 -11.59
C ILE A 125 2.70 -2.05 -11.29
N LEU A 126 1.94 -1.68 -12.32
CA LEU A 126 0.56 -1.17 -12.15
C LEU A 126 -0.37 -2.25 -11.59
N LEU A 127 -0.31 -3.48 -12.11
CA LEU A 127 -1.09 -4.61 -11.60
C LEU A 127 -0.68 -4.99 -10.18
N GLY A 128 0.63 -5.00 -9.89
CA GLY A 128 1.14 -5.23 -8.55
C GLY A 128 0.62 -4.19 -7.55
N LEU A 129 0.70 -2.91 -7.90
CA LEU A 129 0.23 -1.81 -7.07
C LEU A 129 -1.30 -1.87 -6.88
N TRP A 130 -2.07 -1.99 -7.95
CA TRP A 130 -3.52 -2.09 -7.89
C TRP A 130 -3.99 -3.28 -7.05
N GLY A 131 -3.33 -4.43 -7.20
CA GLY A 131 -3.58 -5.62 -6.39
C GLY A 131 -3.27 -5.42 -4.91
N MET A 132 -2.22 -4.67 -4.58
CA MET A 132 -1.83 -4.36 -3.19
C MET A 132 -2.79 -3.39 -2.52
N GLU A 133 -3.21 -2.33 -3.21
CA GLU A 133 -4.02 -1.25 -2.65
C GLU A 133 -5.46 -1.67 -2.41
N THR A 134 -6.12 -2.25 -3.41
CA THR A 134 -7.56 -2.52 -3.33
C THR A 134 -7.96 -3.88 -3.86
N ALA A 135 -7.02 -4.82 -4.01
CA ALA A 135 -7.33 -6.13 -4.60
C ALA A 135 -8.06 -6.00 -5.96
N TYR A 136 -7.53 -5.12 -6.83
CA TYR A 136 -8.06 -4.81 -8.17
C TYR A 136 -9.44 -4.13 -8.16
N GLY A 137 -9.69 -3.28 -7.17
CA GLY A 137 -10.98 -2.59 -7.04
C GLY A 137 -12.11 -3.49 -6.54
N ASP A 138 -11.79 -4.49 -5.75
CA ASP A 138 -12.77 -5.44 -5.22
C ASP A 138 -13.84 -4.73 -4.38
N PRO A 139 -15.14 -4.87 -4.74
CA PRO A 139 -16.24 -4.23 -4.00
C PRO A 139 -16.29 -4.59 -2.51
N ILE A 140 -15.86 -5.80 -2.12
CA ILE A 140 -15.86 -6.24 -0.73
C ILE A 140 -14.86 -5.41 0.09
N VAL A 141 -13.71 -5.07 -0.49
CA VAL A 141 -12.72 -4.19 0.15
C VAL A 141 -13.34 -2.81 0.42
N TYR A 142 -14.05 -2.25 -0.56
CA TYR A 142 -14.74 -0.97 -0.38
C TYR A 142 -15.83 -1.01 0.67
N GLN A 143 -16.65 -2.05 0.68
CA GLN A 143 -17.77 -2.16 1.63
C GLN A 143 -17.31 -2.38 3.07
N LYS A 144 -16.32 -3.27 3.29
CA LYS A 144 -15.91 -3.70 4.64
C LYS A 144 -14.84 -2.81 5.27
N HIS A 145 -13.93 -2.25 4.47
CA HIS A 145 -12.70 -1.64 4.98
C HIS A 145 -12.59 -0.14 4.73
N MET A 146 -13.38 0.40 3.79
CA MET A 146 -13.35 1.84 3.47
C MET A 146 -14.31 2.61 4.37
N ARG A 147 -13.82 3.72 4.91
CA ARG A 147 -14.50 4.63 5.83
C ARG A 147 -14.88 5.93 5.13
N GLN A 148 -15.74 6.70 5.73
CA GLN A 148 -15.98 8.09 5.31
C GLN A 148 -14.72 8.93 5.54
N VAL A 149 -14.22 9.61 4.50
CA VAL A 149 -12.93 10.30 4.52
C VAL A 149 -12.94 11.49 5.48
N PHE A 150 -14.03 12.28 5.50
CA PHE A 150 -14.10 13.48 6.35
C PHE A 150 -14.04 13.17 7.85
N PRO A 151 -14.81 12.21 8.41
CA PRO A 151 -14.65 11.80 9.80
C PRO A 151 -13.23 11.34 10.16
N CYS A 152 -12.55 10.63 9.24
CA CYS A 152 -11.18 10.15 9.45
C CYS A 152 -10.17 11.31 9.44
N LEU A 153 -10.19 12.13 8.39
CA LEU A 153 -9.25 13.26 8.26
C LEU A 153 -9.44 14.30 9.35
N THR A 154 -10.69 14.58 9.78
CA THR A 154 -10.94 15.50 10.87
C THR A 154 -10.42 14.98 12.21
N ALA A 155 -10.58 13.68 12.50
CA ALA A 155 -10.00 13.06 13.68
C ALA A 155 -8.48 13.21 13.71
N LEU A 156 -7.82 12.95 12.59
CA LEU A 156 -6.35 13.07 12.46
C LEU A 156 -5.89 14.53 12.53
N ALA A 157 -6.57 15.45 11.85
CA ALA A 157 -6.22 16.88 11.86
C ALA A 157 -6.39 17.51 13.24
N TRP A 158 -7.41 17.08 13.99
CA TRP A 158 -7.65 17.54 15.33
C TRP A 158 -6.78 16.85 16.39
N GLY A 159 -6.70 15.50 16.33
CA GLY A 159 -6.18 14.66 17.41
C GLY A 159 -4.75 14.15 17.25
N GLU A 160 -4.07 14.35 16.06
CA GLU A 160 -2.69 13.92 15.83
C GLU A 160 -1.72 15.12 15.78
N PRO A 161 -1.15 15.52 16.91
CA PRO A 161 -0.36 16.77 17.00
C PRO A 161 0.94 16.71 16.19
N ARG A 162 1.57 15.52 16.04
CA ARG A 162 2.87 15.38 15.37
C ARG A 162 2.80 15.68 13.88
N ARG A 163 1.67 15.34 13.24
CA ARG A 163 1.43 15.51 11.81
C ARG A 163 0.25 16.43 11.51
N ARG A 164 -0.17 17.25 12.46
CA ARG A 164 -1.35 18.12 12.32
C ARG A 164 -1.36 18.93 11.03
N LYS A 165 -0.26 19.61 10.70
CA LYS A 165 -0.15 20.41 9.46
C LYS A 165 -0.43 19.59 8.21
N TYR A 166 0.05 18.34 8.17
CA TYR A 166 -0.18 17.43 7.06
C TYR A 166 -1.66 17.04 6.98
N TRP A 167 -2.25 16.62 8.10
CA TRP A 167 -3.65 16.21 8.11
C TRP A 167 -4.62 17.35 7.83
N GLU A 168 -4.34 18.57 8.33
CA GLU A 168 -5.11 19.77 8.01
C GLU A 168 -5.01 20.10 6.51
N ALA A 169 -3.84 19.94 5.89
CA ALA A 169 -3.68 20.14 4.45
C ALA A 169 -4.49 19.12 3.64
N GLU A 170 -4.44 17.82 4.01
CA GLU A 170 -5.25 16.80 3.34
C GLU A 170 -6.76 17.01 3.53
N LEU A 171 -7.20 17.49 4.70
CA LEU A 171 -8.59 17.85 4.93
C LEU A 171 -9.02 19.04 4.05
N ILE A 172 -8.17 20.05 3.89
CA ILE A 172 -8.43 21.18 2.98
C ILE A 172 -8.49 20.68 1.52
N ASN A 173 -7.59 19.79 1.12
CA ASN A 173 -7.61 19.18 -0.21
C ASN A 173 -8.90 18.38 -0.44
N ALA A 174 -9.37 17.61 0.55
CA ALA A 174 -10.64 16.91 0.49
C ALA A 174 -11.84 17.89 0.34
N LEU A 175 -11.84 18.99 1.10
CA LEU A 175 -12.84 20.05 0.95
C LEU A 175 -12.79 20.68 -0.45
N LYS A 176 -11.60 20.84 -1.03
CA LYS A 176 -11.42 21.39 -2.38
C LYS A 176 -11.99 20.49 -3.46
N ILE A 177 -11.89 19.18 -3.33
CA ILE A 177 -12.52 18.20 -4.22
C ILE A 177 -14.05 18.39 -4.23
N VAL A 178 -14.63 18.58 -3.04
CA VAL A 178 -16.08 18.87 -2.90
C VAL A 178 -16.44 20.25 -3.46
N GLU A 179 -15.62 21.27 -3.24
CA GLU A 179 -15.79 22.62 -3.79
C GLU A 179 -15.83 22.63 -5.31
N LEU A 180 -14.95 21.81 -5.94
CA LEU A 180 -14.87 21.65 -7.40
C LEU A 180 -16.03 20.80 -7.96
N GLY A 181 -16.84 20.18 -7.11
CA GLY A 181 -17.92 19.30 -7.54
C GLY A 181 -17.44 17.96 -8.13
N TRP A 182 -16.18 17.58 -7.87
CA TRP A 182 -15.63 16.31 -8.38
C TRP A 182 -16.21 15.10 -7.64
N ALA A 183 -16.53 15.26 -6.36
CA ALA A 183 -17.23 14.26 -5.56
C ALA A 183 -18.04 14.90 -4.44
N THR A 184 -19.08 14.21 -4.00
CA THR A 184 -19.81 14.55 -2.77
C THR A 184 -19.10 13.98 -1.54
N PRO A 185 -19.30 14.52 -0.33
CA PRO A 185 -18.75 13.96 0.89
C PRO A 185 -19.11 12.48 1.10
N ALA A 186 -20.31 12.05 0.68
CA ALA A 186 -20.80 10.68 0.82
C ALA A 186 -20.06 9.69 -0.10
N GLU A 187 -19.67 10.12 -1.29
CA GLU A 187 -18.89 9.32 -2.25
C GLU A 187 -17.43 9.16 -1.82
N MET A 188 -16.90 10.10 -1.04
CA MET A 188 -15.50 10.06 -0.58
C MET A 188 -15.32 9.02 0.53
N ARG A 189 -15.11 7.78 0.09
CA ARG A 189 -14.80 6.65 0.97
C ARG A 189 -13.37 6.18 0.71
N GLY A 190 -12.65 5.88 1.78
CA GLY A 190 -11.25 5.51 1.68
C GLY A 190 -10.71 4.82 2.92
N SER A 191 -9.40 4.70 3.01
CA SER A 191 -8.72 4.16 4.17
C SER A 191 -8.91 5.07 5.40
N TRP A 192 -8.52 4.58 6.56
CA TRP A 192 -8.51 5.36 7.80
C TRP A 192 -7.68 6.67 7.71
N ALA A 193 -6.72 6.72 6.78
CA ALA A 193 -5.88 7.88 6.52
C ALA A 193 -6.43 8.81 5.43
N GLY A 194 -7.58 8.49 4.83
CA GLY A 194 -8.20 9.30 3.79
C GLY A 194 -7.73 8.99 2.36
N ALA A 195 -6.99 7.91 2.15
CA ALA A 195 -6.60 7.47 0.81
C ALA A 195 -7.79 6.80 0.10
N MET A 196 -8.04 7.13 -1.17
CA MET A 196 -9.28 6.83 -1.89
C MET A 196 -9.07 6.12 -3.23
N GLY A 197 -10.10 5.41 -3.66
CA GLY A 197 -10.19 4.84 -5.00
C GLY A 197 -9.33 3.61 -5.23
N HIS A 198 -9.23 3.18 -6.48
CA HIS A 198 -8.55 1.96 -6.93
C HIS A 198 -7.10 1.85 -6.47
N THR A 199 -6.37 2.94 -6.45
CA THR A 199 -4.95 3.00 -6.12
C THR A 199 -4.65 3.86 -4.90
N GLN A 200 -5.68 4.13 -4.08
CA GLN A 200 -5.57 4.78 -2.77
C GLN A 200 -4.90 6.16 -2.83
N TRP A 201 -5.45 7.05 -3.65
CA TRP A 201 -4.96 8.43 -3.71
C TRP A 201 -5.33 9.22 -2.45
N MET A 202 -4.33 9.92 -1.90
CA MET A 202 -4.58 10.99 -0.95
C MET A 202 -5.29 12.17 -1.65
N PRO A 203 -6.07 12.98 -0.94
CA PRO A 203 -6.73 14.15 -1.54
C PRO A 203 -5.77 15.07 -2.31
N GLU A 204 -4.54 15.26 -1.82
CA GLU A 204 -3.50 16.03 -2.53
C GLU A 204 -3.15 15.40 -3.88
N VAL A 205 -2.99 14.08 -3.91
CA VAL A 205 -2.67 13.34 -5.14
C VAL A 205 -3.82 13.45 -6.15
N TRP A 206 -5.05 13.33 -5.69
CA TRP A 206 -6.22 13.50 -6.56
C TRP A 206 -6.22 14.86 -7.26
N LEU A 207 -6.04 15.95 -6.49
CA LEU A 207 -6.05 17.32 -7.04
C LEU A 207 -4.88 17.64 -7.97
N ASN A 208 -3.66 17.19 -7.62
CA ASN A 208 -2.44 17.67 -8.27
C ASN A 208 -1.82 16.67 -9.25
N ILE A 209 -2.14 15.38 -9.12
CA ILE A 209 -1.55 14.30 -9.93
C ILE A 209 -2.62 13.58 -10.74
N GLY A 210 -3.87 13.51 -10.24
CA GLY A 210 -4.99 12.85 -10.90
C GLY A 210 -5.08 13.14 -12.40
N ALA A 211 -5.52 12.18 -13.17
CA ALA A 211 -5.69 12.28 -14.62
C ALA A 211 -7.13 11.95 -14.98
N ASP A 212 -7.75 12.76 -15.80
CA ASP A 212 -8.94 12.43 -16.55
C ASP A 212 -8.46 11.68 -17.80
N TYR A 213 -8.49 10.36 -17.75
CA TYR A 213 -7.91 9.52 -18.79
C TYR A 213 -8.96 8.86 -19.67
N ASP A 214 -10.18 8.72 -19.17
CA ASP A 214 -11.32 8.27 -19.97
C ASP A 214 -12.05 9.45 -20.68
N GLY A 215 -11.69 10.69 -20.36
CA GLY A 215 -12.16 11.91 -21.05
C GLY A 215 -13.57 12.35 -20.65
N ASP A 216 -14.03 11.97 -19.45
CA ASP A 216 -15.35 12.35 -18.95
C ASP A 216 -15.40 13.76 -18.31
N GLY A 217 -14.25 14.46 -18.24
CA GLY A 217 -14.09 15.80 -17.68
C GLY A 217 -13.70 15.83 -16.21
N LYS A 218 -13.42 14.69 -15.60
CA LYS A 218 -13.03 14.59 -14.18
C LYS A 218 -11.95 13.54 -13.98
N ALA A 219 -10.94 13.87 -13.18
CA ALA A 219 -10.05 12.83 -12.65
C ALA A 219 -10.79 12.10 -11.53
N ASN A 220 -11.13 10.83 -11.73
CA ASN A 220 -11.93 10.06 -10.76
C ASN A 220 -11.18 8.79 -10.30
N PRO A 221 -10.77 8.69 -9.02
CA PRO A 221 -10.08 7.49 -8.53
C PRO A 221 -11.02 6.28 -8.34
N PHE A 222 -12.33 6.47 -8.49
CA PHE A 222 -13.38 5.46 -8.33
C PHE A 222 -13.93 4.99 -9.67
N GLY A 223 -14.86 4.05 -9.66
CA GLY A 223 -15.56 3.60 -10.86
C GLY A 223 -14.70 2.75 -11.78
N LYS A 224 -14.44 3.22 -12.99
CA LYS A 224 -13.50 2.59 -13.92
C LYS A 224 -12.05 2.81 -13.43
N PRO A 225 -11.13 1.87 -13.68
CA PRO A 225 -9.75 2.00 -13.20
C PRO A 225 -8.87 2.96 -14.02
N ASP A 226 -9.38 3.50 -15.14
CA ASP A 226 -8.63 4.25 -16.14
C ASP A 226 -7.89 5.44 -15.52
N ASP A 227 -8.61 6.33 -14.89
CA ASP A 227 -8.06 7.53 -14.25
C ASP A 227 -7.12 7.20 -13.11
N ALA A 228 -7.54 6.24 -12.27
CA ALA A 228 -6.75 5.82 -11.13
C ALA A 228 -5.38 5.26 -11.56
N LEU A 229 -5.36 4.41 -12.60
CA LEU A 229 -4.12 3.82 -13.11
C LEU A 229 -3.28 4.86 -13.86
N ALA A 230 -3.89 5.75 -14.63
CA ALA A 230 -3.18 6.85 -15.32
C ALA A 230 -2.57 7.84 -14.33
N GLY A 231 -3.31 8.25 -13.30
CA GLY A 231 -2.77 9.10 -12.24
C GLY A 231 -1.67 8.41 -11.44
N THR A 232 -1.76 7.08 -11.25
CA THR A 232 -0.68 6.29 -10.65
C THR A 232 0.58 6.32 -11.53
N CYS A 233 0.45 6.20 -12.85
CA CYS A 233 1.58 6.40 -13.76
C CYS A 233 2.21 7.79 -13.59
N ARG A 234 1.40 8.84 -13.57
CA ARG A 234 1.88 10.22 -13.34
C ARG A 234 2.58 10.35 -11.99
N TYR A 235 2.03 9.78 -10.94
CA TYR A 235 2.65 9.79 -9.61
C TYR A 235 4.03 9.11 -9.62
N LEU A 236 4.11 7.90 -10.15
CA LEU A 236 5.37 7.14 -10.22
C LEU A 236 6.44 7.91 -11.01
N ILE A 237 6.06 8.60 -12.08
CA ILE A 237 6.99 9.40 -12.89
C ILE A 237 7.38 10.70 -12.16
N GLN A 238 6.38 11.50 -11.74
CA GLN A 238 6.62 12.86 -11.25
C GLN A 238 7.16 12.90 -9.83
N ARG A 239 6.70 11.99 -8.96
CA ARG A 239 7.09 11.92 -7.55
C ARG A 239 8.12 10.83 -7.29
N GLY A 240 7.97 9.69 -7.97
CA GLY A 240 8.83 8.52 -7.79
C GLY A 240 10.09 8.53 -8.66
N GLY A 241 10.13 9.29 -9.74
CA GLY A 241 11.23 9.29 -10.70
C GLY A 241 11.33 8.00 -11.52
N TYR A 242 10.17 7.37 -11.82
CA TYR A 242 10.09 6.15 -12.63
C TYR A 242 10.72 6.36 -14.00
N ARG A 243 11.48 5.37 -14.46
CA ARG A 243 12.21 5.39 -15.70
C ARG A 243 11.68 4.34 -16.66
N ARG A 244 11.23 4.80 -17.83
CA ARG A 244 10.73 3.94 -18.89
C ARG A 244 11.74 2.85 -19.25
N GLY A 245 11.28 1.60 -19.30
CA GLY A 245 12.07 0.45 -19.73
C GLY A 245 13.08 -0.07 -18.71
N GLU A 246 13.44 0.67 -17.64
CA GLU A 246 14.33 0.13 -16.62
C GLU A 246 13.60 -0.92 -15.75
N PRO A 247 14.28 -2.03 -15.36
CA PRO A 247 13.72 -2.97 -14.41
C PRO A 247 13.66 -2.35 -13.01
N TRP A 248 12.75 -2.86 -12.15
CA TRP A 248 12.77 -2.48 -10.74
C TRP A 248 14.00 -3.04 -10.01
N GLY A 249 14.48 -4.22 -10.45
CA GLY A 249 15.60 -4.94 -9.88
C GLY A 249 15.60 -6.41 -10.23
N TYR A 250 16.49 -7.16 -9.57
CA TYR A 250 16.60 -8.62 -9.73
C TYR A 250 17.03 -9.26 -8.42
N GLU A 251 16.51 -10.46 -8.15
CA GLU A 251 17.14 -11.37 -7.19
C GLU A 251 18.50 -11.82 -7.74
N VAL A 252 19.52 -11.87 -6.89
CA VAL A 252 20.89 -12.17 -7.30
C VAL A 252 21.56 -13.19 -6.39
N ARG A 253 22.55 -13.91 -6.95
CA ARG A 253 23.48 -14.72 -6.18
C ARG A 253 24.69 -13.89 -5.79
N GLY A 254 25.14 -14.07 -4.56
CA GLY A 254 26.29 -13.37 -3.98
C GLY A 254 25.87 -12.36 -2.91
N LYS A 255 26.82 -11.53 -2.48
CA LYS A 255 26.63 -10.53 -1.42
C LYS A 255 26.83 -9.12 -2.00
N PRO A 256 25.80 -8.54 -2.63
CA PRO A 256 25.94 -7.22 -3.25
C PRO A 256 26.06 -6.14 -2.16
N SER A 257 27.02 -5.21 -2.33
CA SER A 257 27.20 -4.04 -1.47
C SER A 257 27.56 -2.81 -2.29
N GLY A 258 26.92 -1.69 -1.97
CA GLY A 258 27.08 -0.43 -2.72
C GLY A 258 26.20 -0.34 -3.95
N SER A 259 26.56 0.55 -4.88
CA SER A 259 25.80 0.83 -6.11
C SER A 259 26.71 0.81 -7.32
N ARG A 260 26.32 0.06 -8.36
CA ARG A 260 27.08 -0.11 -9.61
C ARG A 260 26.14 -0.32 -10.78
N SER A 261 26.64 -0.27 -12.03
CA SER A 261 25.86 -0.73 -13.19
C SER A 261 25.71 -2.26 -13.18
N TYR A 262 24.70 -2.80 -13.86
CA TYR A 262 24.51 -4.25 -13.96
C TYR A 262 25.73 -4.94 -14.60
N ALA A 263 26.36 -4.32 -15.60
CA ALA A 263 27.62 -4.86 -16.17
C ALA A 263 28.74 -4.95 -15.13
N ALA A 264 28.90 -3.92 -14.30
CA ALA A 264 29.90 -3.94 -13.23
C ALA A 264 29.56 -4.95 -12.10
N TRP A 265 28.28 -5.18 -11.82
CA TRP A 265 27.84 -6.24 -10.92
C TRP A 265 28.17 -7.62 -11.48
N GLN A 266 27.87 -7.86 -12.76
CA GLN A 266 28.19 -9.13 -13.42
C GLN A 266 29.70 -9.40 -13.42
N LYS A 267 30.52 -8.37 -13.72
CA LYS A 267 31.99 -8.50 -13.64
C LYS A 267 32.49 -8.81 -12.22
N ALA A 268 31.76 -8.35 -11.20
CA ALA A 268 32.05 -8.64 -9.79
C ALA A 268 31.51 -10.00 -9.31
N GLY A 269 30.98 -10.85 -10.21
CA GLY A 269 30.43 -12.17 -9.90
C GLY A 269 29.02 -12.13 -9.29
N ILE A 270 28.36 -10.97 -9.25
CA ILE A 270 26.96 -10.85 -8.81
C ILE A 270 26.08 -11.07 -10.04
N VAL A 271 25.44 -12.22 -10.11
CA VAL A 271 24.61 -12.65 -11.24
C VAL A 271 23.16 -12.84 -10.82
N ARG A 272 22.25 -12.76 -11.77
CA ARG A 272 20.83 -13.02 -11.49
C ARG A 272 20.63 -14.44 -10.94
N ALA A 273 19.77 -14.57 -9.95
CA ALA A 273 19.48 -15.86 -9.30
C ALA A 273 18.86 -16.87 -10.26
N ASP A 274 18.06 -16.39 -11.25
CA ASP A 274 17.44 -17.22 -12.29
C ASP A 274 18.38 -17.63 -13.43
N GLY A 275 19.65 -17.21 -13.36
CA GLY A 275 20.69 -17.55 -14.35
C GLY A 275 20.61 -16.78 -15.67
N LYS A 276 19.64 -15.89 -15.86
CA LYS A 276 19.51 -15.09 -17.08
C LYS A 276 20.48 -13.89 -17.07
N PRO A 277 20.86 -13.34 -18.24
CA PRO A 277 21.68 -12.14 -18.32
C PRO A 277 20.89 -10.91 -17.84
N TYR A 278 21.61 -9.86 -17.44
CA TYR A 278 21.01 -8.54 -17.24
C TYR A 278 20.63 -7.93 -18.59
N THR A 279 19.41 -7.40 -18.71
CA THR A 279 18.90 -6.85 -19.97
C THR A 279 19.39 -5.44 -20.29
N GLN A 280 19.86 -4.72 -19.27
CA GLN A 280 20.30 -3.31 -19.41
C GLN A 280 21.61 -3.10 -18.63
N PRO A 281 22.75 -3.40 -19.24
CA PRO A 281 24.05 -3.47 -18.55
C PRO A 281 24.49 -2.15 -17.93
N ASP A 282 24.08 -1.01 -18.48
CA ASP A 282 24.51 0.32 -18.03
C ASP A 282 23.64 0.90 -16.90
N VAL A 283 22.46 0.30 -16.66
CA VAL A 283 21.57 0.75 -15.59
C VAL A 283 22.20 0.49 -14.24
N LYS A 284 22.16 1.51 -13.38
CA LYS A 284 22.70 1.45 -12.02
C LYS A 284 21.66 0.82 -11.07
N ALA A 285 22.15 -0.09 -10.24
CA ALA A 285 21.38 -0.70 -9.15
C ALA A 285 22.23 -0.79 -7.89
N ARG A 286 21.58 -0.75 -6.74
CA ARG A 286 22.23 -0.93 -5.43
C ARG A 286 21.94 -2.31 -4.85
N GLY A 287 22.92 -2.85 -4.14
CA GLY A 287 22.75 -4.10 -3.42
C GLY A 287 21.85 -3.92 -2.19
N TRP A 288 20.98 -4.89 -1.96
CA TRP A 288 20.12 -4.96 -0.78
C TRP A 288 19.88 -6.40 -0.35
N VAL A 289 20.13 -6.68 0.93
CA VAL A 289 19.86 -7.97 1.57
C VAL A 289 18.86 -7.70 2.71
N PRO A 290 17.58 -8.02 2.53
CA PRO A 290 16.55 -7.74 3.54
C PRO A 290 16.80 -8.41 4.88
N VAL A 291 17.24 -9.67 4.85
CA VAL A 291 17.51 -10.51 6.02
C VAL A 291 18.79 -11.30 5.77
N SER A 292 19.66 -11.34 6.76
CA SER A 292 20.88 -12.13 6.70
C SER A 292 20.57 -13.61 6.43
N GLY A 293 21.23 -14.22 5.45
CA GLY A 293 20.99 -15.59 5.04
C GLY A 293 19.79 -15.77 4.09
N GLY A 294 19.07 -14.72 3.75
CA GLY A 294 17.96 -14.73 2.80
C GLY A 294 18.36 -14.25 1.39
N PRO A 295 17.36 -14.06 0.50
CA PRO A 295 17.56 -13.55 -0.84
C PRO A 295 18.28 -12.20 -0.85
N ALA A 296 19.17 -12.03 -1.82
CA ALA A 296 19.84 -10.77 -2.10
C ALA A 296 19.28 -10.14 -3.38
N PHE A 297 19.22 -8.83 -3.44
CA PHE A 297 18.63 -8.10 -4.56
C PHE A 297 19.57 -7.01 -5.05
N LEU A 298 19.51 -6.74 -6.35
CA LEU A 298 19.93 -5.48 -6.94
C LEU A 298 18.65 -4.68 -7.23
N ILE A 299 18.49 -3.54 -6.59
CA ILE A 299 17.30 -2.68 -6.73
C ILE A 299 17.66 -1.37 -7.41
N GLY A 300 16.85 -1.00 -8.40
CA GLY A 300 17.05 0.16 -9.27
C GLY A 300 16.13 1.34 -8.94
N ALA A 301 16.14 2.33 -9.81
CA ALA A 301 15.31 3.54 -9.68
C ALA A 301 13.81 3.22 -9.62
N ASN A 302 13.35 2.25 -10.40
CA ASN A 302 11.93 1.89 -10.44
C ASN A 302 11.43 1.20 -9.16
N PHE A 303 12.32 0.52 -8.42
CA PHE A 303 12.01 0.08 -7.05
C PHE A 303 11.78 1.28 -6.11
N ASP A 304 12.65 2.30 -6.22
CA ASP A 304 12.52 3.51 -5.42
C ASP A 304 11.27 4.32 -5.81
N ALA A 305 10.88 4.30 -7.08
CA ALA A 305 9.63 4.89 -7.55
C ALA A 305 8.42 4.23 -6.90
N VAL A 306 8.38 2.89 -6.85
CA VAL A 306 7.32 2.16 -6.13
C VAL A 306 7.36 2.48 -4.63
N LYS A 307 8.56 2.52 -4.02
CA LYS A 307 8.72 2.86 -2.60
C LYS A 307 8.28 4.30 -2.27
N SER A 308 8.21 5.21 -3.23
CA SER A 308 7.70 6.55 -3.00
C SER A 308 6.22 6.58 -2.65
N TYR A 309 5.47 5.56 -3.05
CA TYR A 309 4.05 5.39 -2.71
C TYR A 309 3.85 5.08 -1.22
N ASN A 310 4.71 4.23 -0.67
CA ASN A 310 4.78 3.91 0.76
C ASN A 310 6.26 3.65 1.11
N PRO A 311 6.82 4.28 2.15
CA PRO A 311 8.26 4.21 2.45
C PRO A 311 8.76 2.83 2.91
N SER A 312 7.89 1.82 3.04
CA SER A 312 8.26 0.46 3.41
C SER A 312 8.96 -0.27 2.26
N MET A 313 10.15 -0.83 2.55
CA MET A 313 10.88 -1.69 1.61
C MET A 313 10.11 -3.00 1.32
N ASN A 314 9.43 -3.55 2.33
CA ASN A 314 8.63 -4.76 2.18
C ASN A 314 7.44 -4.53 1.25
N TYR A 315 6.80 -3.36 1.35
CA TYR A 315 5.72 -2.95 0.46
C TYR A 315 6.20 -2.88 -1.00
N ALA A 316 7.31 -2.18 -1.24
CA ALA A 316 7.84 -2.05 -2.61
C ALA A 316 8.23 -3.41 -3.19
N LEU A 317 8.89 -4.28 -2.41
CA LEU A 317 9.25 -5.63 -2.84
C LEU A 317 8.01 -6.47 -3.15
N ALA A 318 6.97 -6.39 -2.32
CA ALA A 318 5.73 -7.13 -2.55
C ALA A 318 5.03 -6.71 -3.83
N ILE A 319 4.97 -5.40 -4.14
CA ILE A 319 4.40 -4.90 -5.40
C ILE A 319 5.19 -5.39 -6.61
N CYS A 320 6.50 -5.22 -6.58
CA CYS A 320 7.38 -5.63 -7.67
C CYS A 320 7.29 -7.14 -7.91
N HIS A 321 7.38 -7.93 -6.84
CA HIS A 321 7.28 -9.38 -6.92
C HIS A 321 5.89 -9.85 -7.37
N LEU A 322 4.81 -9.25 -6.84
CA LEU A 322 3.45 -9.55 -7.30
C LEU A 322 3.30 -9.27 -8.79
N GLY A 323 3.80 -8.15 -9.27
CA GLY A 323 3.81 -7.81 -10.69
C GLY A 323 4.52 -8.87 -11.53
N ASP A 324 5.72 -9.28 -11.12
CA ASP A 324 6.47 -10.31 -11.80
C ASP A 324 5.71 -11.65 -11.84
N ARG A 325 5.09 -12.05 -10.70
CA ARG A 325 4.30 -13.29 -10.61
C ARG A 325 3.05 -13.25 -11.51
N ILE A 326 2.37 -12.12 -11.60
CA ILE A 326 1.21 -11.91 -12.51
C ILE A 326 1.66 -12.09 -13.96
N MET A 327 2.86 -11.63 -14.31
CA MET A 327 3.43 -11.75 -15.65
C MET A 327 4.06 -13.11 -15.93
N GLY A 328 3.88 -14.10 -15.05
CA GLY A 328 4.37 -15.48 -15.24
C GLY A 328 5.76 -15.76 -14.66
N GLY A 329 6.32 -14.81 -13.91
CA GLY A 329 7.56 -15.04 -13.15
C GLY A 329 7.39 -16.06 -12.03
N GLY A 330 8.49 -16.73 -11.65
CA GLY A 330 8.53 -17.68 -10.53
C GLY A 330 8.61 -17.01 -9.15
N ASP A 331 8.63 -17.86 -8.11
CA ASP A 331 9.00 -17.46 -6.76
C ASP A 331 10.48 -17.08 -6.68
N PHE A 332 10.90 -16.46 -5.57
CA PHE A 332 12.32 -16.25 -5.32
C PHE A 332 13.06 -17.59 -5.28
N VAL A 333 14.25 -17.59 -5.87
CA VAL A 333 15.10 -18.79 -5.96
C VAL A 333 15.64 -19.17 -4.57
N GLN A 334 16.01 -18.17 -3.77
CA GLN A 334 16.47 -18.38 -2.41
C GLN A 334 15.34 -18.12 -1.41
N SER A 335 15.12 -19.04 -0.50
CA SER A 335 14.14 -18.89 0.58
C SER A 335 14.64 -17.94 1.68
N PHE A 336 13.74 -17.23 2.33
CA PHE A 336 14.05 -16.51 3.55
C PHE A 336 14.28 -17.48 4.71
N PRO A 337 15.21 -17.17 5.66
CA PRO A 337 15.42 -18.00 6.84
C PRO A 337 14.12 -18.19 7.64
N GLY A 338 13.81 -19.42 8.01
CA GLY A 338 12.59 -19.75 8.76
C GLY A 338 11.28 -19.65 7.99
N SER A 339 11.33 -19.33 6.67
CA SER A 339 10.13 -19.23 5.85
C SER A 339 9.44 -20.57 5.62
N GLU A 340 8.14 -20.47 5.37
CA GLU A 340 7.35 -21.54 4.77
C GLU A 340 7.05 -21.16 3.31
N ARG A 341 6.79 -22.14 2.46
CA ARG A 341 6.26 -21.85 1.12
C ARG A 341 4.91 -21.15 1.23
N THR A 342 4.58 -20.37 0.24
CA THR A 342 3.25 -19.76 0.13
C THR A 342 2.20 -20.86 -0.04
N PRO A 343 1.13 -20.89 0.76
CA PRO A 343 0.01 -21.80 0.56
C PRO A 343 -0.70 -21.53 -0.76
N THR A 344 -1.19 -22.59 -1.39
CA THR A 344 -2.05 -22.47 -2.58
C THR A 344 -3.41 -21.89 -2.21
N LEU A 345 -4.16 -21.43 -3.22
CA LEU A 345 -5.53 -20.97 -3.03
C LEU A 345 -6.40 -22.04 -2.37
N ALA A 346 -6.31 -23.29 -2.84
CA ALA A 346 -7.04 -24.42 -2.29
C ALA A 346 -6.66 -24.70 -0.82
N GLU A 347 -5.37 -24.59 -0.47
CA GLU A 347 -4.90 -24.75 0.90
C GLU A 347 -5.42 -23.65 1.83
N VAL A 348 -5.49 -22.40 1.36
CA VAL A 348 -6.10 -21.32 2.15
C VAL A 348 -7.60 -21.56 2.34
N GLN A 349 -8.31 -21.99 1.30
CA GLN A 349 -9.72 -22.38 1.42
C GLN A 349 -9.92 -23.56 2.39
N GLU A 350 -9.02 -24.53 2.40
CA GLU A 350 -9.04 -25.64 3.36
C GLU A 350 -8.83 -25.13 4.80
N ILE A 351 -7.87 -24.23 5.02
CA ILE A 351 -7.65 -23.59 6.33
C ILE A 351 -8.94 -22.91 6.81
N GLN A 352 -9.56 -22.08 5.97
CA GLN A 352 -10.79 -21.38 6.31
C GLN A 352 -11.93 -22.37 6.64
N SER A 353 -12.13 -23.39 5.81
CA SER A 353 -13.17 -24.40 6.01
C SER A 353 -12.98 -25.17 7.32
N ARG A 354 -11.75 -25.63 7.62
CA ARG A 354 -11.46 -26.35 8.86
C ARG A 354 -11.63 -25.48 10.11
N LEU A 355 -11.17 -24.24 10.07
CA LEU A 355 -11.38 -23.28 11.16
C LEU A 355 -12.85 -23.06 11.43
N THR A 356 -13.66 -22.83 10.40
CA THR A 356 -15.11 -22.64 10.55
C THR A 356 -15.78 -23.88 11.15
N LYS A 357 -15.42 -25.10 10.70
CA LYS A 357 -15.92 -26.36 11.30
C LYS A 357 -15.54 -26.54 12.77
N LEU A 358 -14.41 -25.99 13.19
CA LEU A 358 -13.94 -26.00 14.59
C LEU A 358 -14.52 -24.86 15.43
N GLY A 359 -15.43 -24.06 14.88
CA GLY A 359 -16.10 -22.95 15.54
C GLY A 359 -15.37 -21.60 15.49
N PHE A 360 -14.33 -21.47 14.67
CA PHE A 360 -13.63 -20.20 14.44
C PHE A 360 -14.10 -19.57 13.14
N ASP A 361 -14.92 -18.54 13.22
CA ASP A 361 -15.48 -17.87 12.04
C ASP A 361 -14.40 -17.09 11.26
N THR A 362 -14.22 -17.46 9.99
CA THR A 362 -13.29 -16.85 9.06
C THR A 362 -13.93 -15.81 8.12
N GLY A 363 -15.23 -15.63 8.21
CA GLY A 363 -16.02 -14.77 7.31
C GLY A 363 -16.21 -15.36 5.91
N GLY A 364 -15.92 -16.66 5.71
CA GLY A 364 -16.07 -17.39 4.43
C GLY A 364 -14.85 -18.25 4.08
N THR A 365 -14.95 -18.94 2.93
CA THR A 365 -13.92 -19.86 2.41
C THR A 365 -13.45 -19.43 1.01
N ASP A 366 -13.24 -18.14 0.82
CA ASP A 366 -12.92 -17.51 -0.47
C ASP A 366 -11.42 -17.61 -0.84
N GLY A 367 -10.59 -18.15 0.03
CA GLY A 367 -9.13 -18.24 -0.16
C GLY A 367 -8.38 -16.94 0.08
N ARG A 368 -9.03 -15.93 0.69
CA ARG A 368 -8.44 -14.63 1.01
C ARG A 368 -8.14 -14.52 2.50
N VAL A 369 -6.89 -14.25 2.83
CA VAL A 369 -6.49 -14.06 4.23
C VAL A 369 -6.76 -12.61 4.62
N GLY A 370 -7.98 -12.35 5.07
CA GLY A 370 -8.41 -11.05 5.62
C GLY A 370 -8.34 -10.99 7.15
N PRO A 371 -8.77 -9.85 7.75
CA PRO A 371 -8.76 -9.68 9.21
C PRO A 371 -9.54 -10.75 9.98
N ASP A 372 -10.68 -11.20 9.46
CA ASP A 372 -11.51 -12.23 10.08
C ASP A 372 -10.79 -13.58 10.08
N THR A 373 -10.23 -13.98 8.94
CA THR A 373 -9.40 -15.19 8.84
C THR A 373 -8.20 -15.15 9.77
N MET A 374 -7.47 -14.02 9.83
CA MET A 374 -6.31 -13.85 10.72
C MET A 374 -6.72 -13.92 12.21
N ARG A 375 -7.88 -13.37 12.56
CA ARG A 375 -8.42 -13.50 13.93
C ARG A 375 -8.73 -14.94 14.26
N ALA A 376 -9.47 -15.63 13.41
CA ALA A 376 -9.83 -17.05 13.58
C ALA A 376 -8.58 -17.93 13.72
N ILE A 377 -7.54 -17.68 12.94
CA ILE A 377 -6.25 -18.38 13.05
C ILE A 377 -5.61 -18.13 14.41
N ARG A 378 -5.50 -16.88 14.87
CA ARG A 378 -4.90 -16.55 16.18
C ARG A 378 -5.66 -17.24 17.32
N ASP A 379 -6.97 -17.24 17.27
CA ASP A 379 -7.80 -17.85 18.30
C ASP A 379 -7.62 -19.38 18.33
N PHE A 380 -7.53 -20.01 17.16
CA PHE A 380 -7.18 -21.44 17.05
C PHE A 380 -5.76 -21.70 17.57
N GLN A 381 -4.75 -20.92 17.13
CA GLN A 381 -3.36 -21.06 17.58
C GLN A 381 -3.26 -21.00 19.11
N ARG A 382 -3.93 -20.04 19.76
CA ARG A 382 -3.99 -19.92 21.22
C ARG A 382 -4.64 -21.16 21.87
N LYS A 383 -5.76 -21.63 21.32
CA LYS A 383 -6.47 -22.80 21.84
C LYS A 383 -5.60 -24.07 21.84
N VAL A 384 -4.78 -24.24 20.79
CA VAL A 384 -3.93 -25.42 20.65
C VAL A 384 -2.47 -25.18 21.07
N GLN A 385 -2.19 -24.04 21.72
CA GLN A 385 -0.86 -23.63 22.20
C GLN A 385 0.20 -23.66 21.10
N MET A 386 -0.17 -23.23 19.89
CA MET A 386 0.75 -23.12 18.75
C MET A 386 1.36 -21.72 18.73
N GLU A 387 2.67 -21.63 18.97
CA GLU A 387 3.41 -20.39 18.96
C GLU A 387 4.22 -20.19 17.66
N PRO A 388 4.32 -18.95 17.18
CA PRO A 388 3.62 -17.74 17.68
C PRO A 388 2.13 -17.75 17.28
N ALA A 389 1.27 -17.20 18.14
CA ALA A 389 -0.14 -16.99 17.81
C ALA A 389 -0.31 -15.68 16.99
N ASP A 390 0.26 -15.67 15.79
CA ASP A 390 0.41 -14.51 14.92
C ASP A 390 -0.72 -14.33 13.89
N GLY A 391 -1.53 -15.36 13.68
CA GLY A 391 -2.61 -15.34 12.68
C GLY A 391 -2.11 -15.61 11.25
N TYR A 392 -0.91 -16.16 11.11
CA TYR A 392 -0.36 -16.50 9.79
C TYR A 392 -0.98 -17.78 9.23
N ALA A 393 -1.53 -17.70 8.01
CA ALA A 393 -2.11 -18.82 7.28
C ALA A 393 -1.01 -19.62 6.56
N GLY A 394 -0.24 -20.41 7.29
CA GLY A 394 0.89 -21.15 6.78
C GLY A 394 0.62 -22.67 6.63
N VAL A 395 1.58 -23.37 6.02
CA VAL A 395 1.50 -24.82 5.82
C VAL A 395 1.57 -25.58 7.15
N LYS A 396 2.34 -25.08 8.13
CA LYS A 396 2.39 -25.66 9.48
C LYS A 396 1.04 -25.57 10.18
N LEU A 397 0.34 -24.43 10.04
CA LEU A 397 -1.02 -24.27 10.55
C LEU A 397 -1.97 -25.29 9.90
N LEU A 398 -1.91 -25.44 8.57
CA LEU A 398 -2.74 -26.40 7.84
C LEU A 398 -2.52 -27.84 8.33
N THR A 399 -1.27 -28.23 8.53
CA THR A 399 -0.91 -29.54 9.09
C THR A 399 -1.54 -29.74 10.48
N ARG A 400 -1.49 -28.71 11.34
CA ARG A 400 -2.09 -28.76 12.67
C ARG A 400 -3.62 -28.84 12.63
N LEU A 401 -4.24 -28.11 11.70
CA LEU A 401 -5.69 -28.15 11.49
C LEU A 401 -6.17 -29.53 10.97
N ARG A 402 -5.42 -30.14 10.08
CA ARG A 402 -5.70 -31.51 9.58
C ARG A 402 -5.69 -32.51 10.72
N ALA A 403 -4.69 -32.41 11.61
CA ALA A 403 -4.61 -33.29 12.79
C ALA A 403 -5.68 -33.02 13.85
N ALA A 404 -6.24 -31.81 13.94
CA ALA A 404 -7.28 -31.46 14.90
C ALA A 404 -8.70 -31.79 14.40
N SER A 405 -8.87 -32.08 13.11
CA SER A 405 -10.17 -32.32 12.47
C SER A 405 -10.35 -33.82 12.06
N SER A 406 -9.37 -34.67 12.36
CA SER A 406 -9.45 -36.11 12.28
C SER A 406 -9.97 -36.68 13.63
#